data_af171aab09109cc75bf2534cd137784c
#
_entry.id   af171aab09109cc75bf2534cd137784c
#
_cell.length_a   1.000
_cell.length_b   1.000
_cell.length_c   1.000
_cell.angle_alpha   90.00
_cell.angle_beta   90.00
_cell.angle_gamma   90.00
#
_symmetry.space_group_name_H-M   'P 1'
#
loop_
_entity.id
_entity.type
_entity.pdbx_description
1 polymer ?
#
loop_
_entity_poly.entity_id
_entity_poly.type
_entity_poly.pdbx_seq_one_letter_code
_entity_poly.pdbx_strand_id
1 'polypeptide(L)'
;MNGERITVWYNPFCPKACTMIGTNMPAPLHGRCILIKMRPKLPTEAVEEPKDDNEFKDLCRKLKRWSDDNALALKDAPPATDFNNNRERDNWNLQLAIAKLADTSWRKQALETAQRLTRDMRKPSWLQLLLAEAQVAFTDCKDITSEDFWKSITTDPLSIWQEYNRGTGAITQRQIAHLFSQVDVYPRRVGARRLRGWCAKDFTDPFARYVPHDPLIRSSSRKRR
;
A
#
# COMPACT_ATOMS: atom_id res chain seq x y z
N MET A 1 49.75 -1.03 7.24
CA MET A 1 48.89 0.20 7.12
C MET A 1 47.93 0.20 8.29
N ASN A 2 48.18 1.01 9.31
CA ASN A 2 47.29 1.20 10.44
C ASN A 2 46.10 2.05 9.96
N GLY A 3 44.97 1.40 9.66
CA GLY A 3 43.74 2.10 9.32
C GLY A 3 43.11 2.73 10.55
N GLU A 4 43.34 4.00 10.78
CA GLU A 4 42.60 4.77 11.76
C GLU A 4 41.11 4.79 11.34
N ARG A 5 40.23 4.34 12.24
CA ARG A 5 38.77 4.50 12.05
C ARG A 5 38.39 5.91 12.38
N ILE A 6 38.05 6.69 11.35
CA ILE A 6 37.53 8.04 11.51
C ILE A 6 36.02 7.96 11.63
N THR A 7 35.45 8.49 12.70
CA THR A 7 33.99 8.65 12.83
C THR A 7 33.55 9.86 12.02
N VAL A 8 32.74 9.62 10.98
CA VAL A 8 32.18 10.67 10.13
C VAL A 8 30.70 10.79 10.44
N TRP A 9 30.26 12.00 10.76
CA TRP A 9 28.86 12.32 11.01
C TRP A 9 28.19 12.77 9.71
N TYR A 10 27.10 12.05 9.34
CA TYR A 10 26.27 12.43 8.21
C TYR A 10 24.90 12.86 8.70
N ASN A 11 24.34 13.91 8.08
CA ASN A 11 22.93 14.23 8.24
C ASN A 11 22.11 13.32 7.33
N PRO A 12 21.37 12.32 7.85
CA PRO A 12 20.59 11.42 7.02
C PRO A 12 19.30 12.05 6.48
N PHE A 13 18.95 13.25 6.98
CA PHE A 13 17.73 13.96 6.59
C PHE A 13 17.95 14.70 5.28
N CYS A 14 17.78 13.98 4.17
CA CYS A 14 17.86 14.55 2.82
C CYS A 14 16.90 13.77 1.88
N PRO A 15 16.43 14.41 0.79
CA PRO A 15 15.74 13.71 -0.29
C PRO A 15 16.63 12.63 -0.86
N LYS A 16 16.06 11.46 -1.12
CA LYS A 16 16.78 10.31 -1.69
C LYS A 16 16.02 9.75 -2.87
N ALA A 17 16.70 9.49 -3.96
CA ALA A 17 16.19 8.73 -5.09
C ALA A 17 17.01 7.44 -5.23
N CYS A 18 16.32 6.31 -5.33
CA CYS A 18 16.95 5.01 -5.49
C CYS A 18 16.33 4.30 -6.69
N THR A 19 17.17 3.66 -7.50
CA THR A 19 16.73 2.78 -8.59
C THR A 19 17.00 1.33 -8.21
N MET A 20 16.09 0.43 -8.58
CA MET A 20 16.25 -0.99 -8.33
C MET A 20 15.61 -1.83 -9.44
N ILE A 21 16.15 -3.00 -9.67
CA ILE A 21 15.57 -4.01 -10.55
C ILE A 21 14.75 -4.99 -9.68
N GLY A 22 13.50 -5.26 -10.11
CA GLY A 22 12.60 -6.13 -9.36
C GLY A 22 11.78 -5.41 -8.30
N THR A 23 11.11 -6.19 -7.44
CA THR A 23 10.11 -5.69 -6.47
C THR A 23 10.44 -6.01 -5.02
N ASN A 24 11.64 -6.50 -4.73
CA ASN A 24 12.05 -6.94 -3.39
C ASN A 24 12.46 -5.78 -2.48
N MET A 25 11.55 -4.82 -2.29
CA MET A 25 11.78 -3.75 -1.33
C MET A 25 11.29 -4.18 0.06
N PRO A 26 12.09 -3.96 1.13
CA PRO A 26 11.64 -4.22 2.50
C PRO A 26 10.36 -3.47 2.83
N ALA A 27 9.40 -4.14 3.47
CA ALA A 27 8.09 -3.57 3.77
C ALA A 27 8.14 -2.23 4.55
N PRO A 28 9.06 -2.02 5.52
CA PRO A 28 9.19 -0.72 6.20
C PRO A 28 9.63 0.42 5.27
N LEU A 29 10.43 0.13 4.25
CA LEU A 29 10.88 1.12 3.27
C LEU A 29 9.79 1.41 2.23
N HIS A 30 9.06 0.37 1.82
CA HIS A 30 7.97 0.48 0.85
C HIS A 30 6.92 1.54 1.25
N GLY A 31 6.51 1.58 2.51
CA GLY A 31 5.55 2.57 3.02
C GLY A 31 6.11 4.00 3.19
N ARG A 32 7.42 4.21 3.00
CA ARG A 32 8.11 5.50 3.15
C ARG A 32 8.65 6.06 1.84
N CYS A 33 8.31 5.44 0.72
CA CYS A 33 8.77 5.85 -0.61
C CYS A 33 7.59 6.17 -1.51
N ILE A 34 7.82 7.03 -2.48
CA ILE A 34 6.98 7.18 -3.66
C ILE A 34 7.55 6.24 -4.71
N LEU A 35 6.81 5.20 -5.07
CA LEU A 35 7.26 4.18 -6.00
C LEU A 35 6.84 4.52 -7.43
N ILE A 36 7.81 4.76 -8.30
CA ILE A 36 7.58 5.01 -9.72
C ILE A 36 7.99 3.74 -10.49
N LYS A 37 7.00 3.03 -11.02
CA LYS A 37 7.25 1.83 -11.84
C LYS A 37 7.62 2.24 -13.25
N MET A 38 8.85 1.95 -13.64
CA MET A 38 9.31 2.14 -15.02
C MET A 38 8.82 0.99 -15.90
N ARG A 39 8.52 1.30 -17.15
CA ARG A 39 8.19 0.32 -18.19
C ARG A 39 9.33 0.14 -19.17
N PRO A 40 9.48 -1.02 -19.82
CA PRO A 40 10.42 -1.19 -20.92
C PRO A 40 10.12 -0.19 -22.03
N LYS A 41 11.18 0.30 -22.68
CA LYS A 41 11.10 1.15 -23.87
C LYS A 41 10.53 0.37 -25.04
N LEU A 42 9.61 0.95 -25.79
CA LEU A 42 9.16 0.40 -27.05
C LEU A 42 10.19 0.71 -28.18
N PRO A 43 10.29 -0.14 -29.20
CA PRO A 43 11.18 0.12 -30.34
C PRO A 43 10.90 1.45 -31.06
N THR A 44 9.64 1.91 -30.99
CA THR A 44 9.18 3.18 -31.60
C THR A 44 9.39 4.41 -30.72
N GLU A 45 9.77 4.22 -29.45
CA GLU A 45 10.03 5.34 -28.54
C GLU A 45 11.47 5.83 -28.72
N ALA A 46 11.66 7.09 -29.09
CA ALA A 46 12.96 7.74 -29.06
C ALA A 46 13.29 8.14 -27.61
N VAL A 47 14.47 7.76 -27.15
CA VAL A 47 15.01 8.23 -25.86
C VAL A 47 16.34 8.90 -26.18
N GLU A 48 16.40 10.20 -25.95
CA GLU A 48 17.64 10.95 -26.09
C GLU A 48 18.47 10.77 -24.80
N GLU A 49 19.75 10.47 -25.00
CA GLU A 49 20.71 10.50 -23.89
C GLU A 49 21.14 11.95 -23.65
N PRO A 50 21.29 12.36 -22.37
CA PRO A 50 21.83 13.69 -22.06
C PRO A 50 23.20 13.85 -22.69
N LYS A 51 23.38 14.90 -23.51
CA LYS A 51 24.61 15.09 -24.30
C LYS A 51 25.74 15.74 -23.52
N ASP A 52 25.43 16.52 -22.48
CA ASP A 52 26.38 17.22 -21.63
C ASP A 52 25.78 17.66 -20.30
N ASP A 53 26.57 17.63 -19.22
CA ASP A 53 26.19 18.17 -17.91
C ASP A 53 25.88 19.67 -17.92
N ASN A 54 26.36 20.39 -18.92
CA ASN A 54 26.11 21.81 -19.09
C ASN A 54 24.67 22.14 -19.48
N GLU A 55 23.98 21.22 -20.18
CA GLU A 55 22.61 21.39 -20.66
C GLU A 55 21.62 21.72 -19.49
N PHE A 56 21.89 21.17 -18.32
CA PHE A 56 21.04 21.34 -17.15
C PHE A 56 21.47 22.48 -16.22
N LYS A 57 22.63 23.14 -16.44
CA LYS A 57 23.16 24.18 -15.55
C LYS A 57 22.20 25.36 -15.38
N ASP A 58 21.57 25.81 -16.45
CA ASP A 58 20.63 26.91 -16.40
C ASP A 58 19.32 26.52 -15.70
N LEU A 59 18.87 25.29 -15.95
CA LEU A 59 17.72 24.74 -15.22
C LEU A 59 18.01 24.62 -13.72
N CYS A 60 19.18 24.11 -13.36
CA CYS A 60 19.60 24.01 -11.96
C CYS A 60 19.66 25.38 -11.27
N ARG A 61 20.19 26.43 -11.96
CA ARG A 61 20.19 27.79 -11.42
C ARG A 61 18.78 28.34 -11.20
N LYS A 62 17.86 28.10 -12.17
CA LYS A 62 16.46 28.51 -12.02
C LYS A 62 15.77 27.79 -10.89
N LEU A 63 15.95 26.47 -10.76
CA LEU A 63 15.42 25.68 -9.67
C LEU A 63 15.98 26.12 -8.30
N LYS A 64 17.28 26.39 -8.23
CA LYS A 64 17.92 26.90 -7.01
C LYS A 64 17.28 28.23 -6.59
N ARG A 65 17.16 29.18 -7.52
CA ARG A 65 16.54 30.48 -7.26
C ARG A 65 15.10 30.33 -6.82
N TRP A 66 14.31 29.53 -7.53
CA TRP A 66 12.92 29.26 -7.17
C TRP A 66 12.80 28.64 -5.76
N SER A 67 13.68 27.69 -5.44
CA SER A 67 13.74 27.05 -4.13
C SER A 67 14.03 28.06 -3.00
N ASP A 68 15.02 28.97 -3.22
CA ASP A 68 15.39 29.98 -2.23
C ASP A 68 14.23 30.98 -2.03
N ASP A 69 13.58 31.41 -3.09
CA ASP A 69 12.46 32.37 -3.04
C ASP A 69 11.20 31.77 -2.36
N ASN A 70 11.01 30.44 -2.42
CA ASN A 70 9.82 29.76 -1.88
C ASN A 70 10.08 28.94 -0.61
N ALA A 71 11.30 28.92 -0.09
CA ALA A 71 11.69 28.07 1.04
C ALA A 71 10.82 28.28 2.28
N LEU A 72 10.48 29.53 2.60
CA LEU A 72 9.66 29.87 3.76
C LEU A 72 8.20 29.42 3.54
N ALA A 73 7.63 29.70 2.38
CA ALA A 73 6.27 29.29 2.04
C ALA A 73 6.10 27.78 2.04
N LEU A 74 7.13 27.02 1.61
CA LEU A 74 7.13 25.56 1.65
C LEU A 74 7.26 25.03 3.07
N LYS A 75 8.08 25.66 3.93
CA LYS A 75 8.25 25.30 5.32
C LYS A 75 6.96 25.47 6.12
N ASP A 76 6.23 26.55 5.87
CA ASP A 76 5.00 26.91 6.57
C ASP A 76 3.74 26.35 5.88
N ALA A 77 3.90 25.54 4.81
CA ALA A 77 2.79 24.95 4.10
C ALA A 77 1.97 24.02 5.03
N PRO A 78 0.63 24.19 5.06
CA PRO A 78 -0.20 23.32 5.88
C PRO A 78 -0.13 21.86 5.38
N PRO A 79 -0.22 20.89 6.30
CA PRO A 79 -0.21 19.48 5.92
C PRO A 79 -1.31 19.14 4.93
N ALA A 80 -1.03 18.25 3.98
CA ALA A 80 -2.03 17.73 3.06
C ALA A 80 -3.08 16.91 3.83
N THR A 81 -4.36 17.26 3.67
CA THR A 81 -5.49 16.57 4.33
C THR A 81 -6.11 15.47 3.46
N ASP A 82 -5.59 15.29 2.26
CA ASP A 82 -6.14 14.42 1.21
C ASP A 82 -5.86 12.92 1.45
N PHE A 83 -5.11 12.58 2.50
CA PHE A 83 -4.71 11.20 2.82
C PHE A 83 -5.12 10.81 4.24
N ASN A 84 -5.74 9.66 4.38
CA ASN A 84 -6.12 9.10 5.69
C ASN A 84 -4.94 8.50 6.46
N ASN A 85 -3.86 8.13 5.75
CA ASN A 85 -2.67 7.54 6.34
C ASN A 85 -1.58 8.61 6.51
N ASN A 86 -1.08 8.77 7.73
CA ASN A 86 -0.04 9.75 8.06
C ASN A 86 1.23 9.58 7.22
N ARG A 87 1.67 8.34 6.96
CA ARG A 87 2.88 8.09 6.15
C ARG A 87 2.69 8.49 4.70
N GLU A 88 1.52 8.24 4.14
CA GLU A 88 1.20 8.68 2.77
C GLU A 88 1.15 10.19 2.69
N ARG A 89 0.52 10.83 3.67
CA ARG A 89 0.52 12.29 3.80
C ARG A 89 1.95 12.83 3.85
N ASP A 90 2.80 12.28 4.70
CA ASP A 90 4.18 12.73 4.86
C ASP A 90 5.01 12.54 3.57
N ASN A 91 4.79 11.44 2.83
CA ASN A 91 5.44 11.20 1.55
C ASN A 91 5.04 12.23 0.48
N TRP A 92 3.79 12.70 0.48
CA TRP A 92 3.27 13.57 -0.58
C TRP A 92 3.16 15.05 -0.20
N ASN A 93 3.33 15.39 1.06
CA ASN A 93 3.09 16.74 1.60
C ASN A 93 3.90 17.81 0.84
N LEU A 94 5.20 17.61 0.72
CA LEU A 94 6.09 18.56 0.04
C LEU A 94 5.76 18.67 -1.46
N GLN A 95 5.53 17.58 -2.15
CA GLN A 95 5.23 17.55 -3.58
C GLN A 95 3.92 18.28 -3.88
N LEU A 96 2.89 18.10 -3.04
CA LEU A 96 1.62 18.81 -3.17
C LEU A 96 1.73 20.29 -2.84
N ALA A 97 2.59 20.66 -1.88
CA ALA A 97 2.90 22.05 -1.57
C ALA A 97 3.61 22.75 -2.75
N ILE A 98 4.61 22.11 -3.34
CA ILE A 98 5.31 22.60 -4.55
C ILE A 98 4.31 22.76 -5.70
N ALA A 99 3.49 21.75 -5.96
CA ALA A 99 2.51 21.80 -7.03
C ALA A 99 1.49 22.93 -6.83
N LYS A 100 1.09 23.21 -5.59
CA LYS A 100 0.18 24.31 -5.24
C LYS A 100 0.82 25.69 -5.51
N LEU A 101 2.10 25.85 -5.23
CA LEU A 101 2.82 27.10 -5.52
C LEU A 101 3.02 27.31 -7.03
N ALA A 102 3.12 26.24 -7.80
CA ALA A 102 3.25 26.36 -9.25
C ALA A 102 1.93 26.82 -9.89
N ASP A 103 0.83 26.11 -9.63
CA ASP A 103 -0.53 26.44 -10.12
C ASP A 103 -1.57 25.51 -9.49
N THR A 104 -2.82 25.94 -9.42
CA THR A 104 -3.97 25.15 -8.96
C THR A 104 -4.20 23.88 -9.81
N SER A 105 -4.01 23.97 -11.14
CA SER A 105 -4.11 22.82 -12.04
C SER A 105 -3.06 21.76 -11.75
N TRP A 106 -1.83 22.16 -11.45
CA TRP A 106 -0.73 21.27 -11.04
C TRP A 106 -1.04 20.56 -9.73
N ARG A 107 -1.62 21.28 -8.76
CA ARG A 107 -2.02 20.64 -7.50
C ARG A 107 -3.04 19.53 -7.73
N LYS A 108 -4.03 19.74 -8.59
CA LYS A 108 -5.05 18.73 -8.92
C LYS A 108 -4.40 17.50 -9.56
N GLN A 109 -3.55 17.68 -10.57
CA GLN A 109 -2.86 16.60 -11.27
C GLN A 109 -1.92 15.83 -10.32
N ALA A 110 -1.20 16.54 -9.45
CA ALA A 110 -0.32 15.94 -8.47
C ALA A 110 -1.12 15.07 -7.47
N LEU A 111 -2.26 15.55 -7.00
CA LEU A 111 -3.13 14.82 -6.08
C LEU A 111 -3.70 13.55 -6.73
N GLU A 112 -4.24 13.65 -7.94
CA GLU A 112 -4.75 12.51 -8.69
C GLU A 112 -3.64 11.44 -8.92
N THR A 113 -2.43 11.90 -9.26
CA THR A 113 -1.28 11.02 -9.44
C THR A 113 -0.85 10.37 -8.13
N ALA A 114 -0.79 11.14 -7.04
CA ALA A 114 -0.46 10.64 -5.71
C ALA A 114 -1.45 9.56 -5.24
N GLN A 115 -2.73 9.82 -5.40
CA GLN A 115 -3.78 8.86 -5.04
C GLN A 115 -3.69 7.58 -5.89
N ARG A 116 -3.42 7.69 -7.20
CA ARG A 116 -3.23 6.54 -8.08
C ARG A 116 -2.01 5.72 -7.69
N LEU A 117 -0.84 6.35 -7.54
CA LEU A 117 0.39 5.65 -7.16
C LEU A 117 0.26 4.98 -5.78
N THR A 118 -0.35 5.65 -4.83
CA THR A 118 -0.61 5.09 -3.48
C THR A 118 -1.55 3.88 -3.55
N ARG A 119 -2.59 3.93 -4.38
CA ARG A 119 -3.52 2.82 -4.59
C ARG A 119 -2.83 1.62 -5.24
N ASP A 120 -2.02 1.85 -6.26
CA ASP A 120 -1.27 0.81 -6.97
C ASP A 120 -0.23 0.11 -6.07
N MET A 121 0.21 0.79 -5.01
CA MET A 121 1.10 0.21 -4.00
C MET A 121 0.37 -0.68 -2.98
N ARG A 122 -0.93 -0.47 -2.78
CA ARG A 122 -1.74 -1.19 -1.79
C ARG A 122 -2.26 -2.51 -2.36
N LYS A 123 -1.40 -3.53 -2.44
CA LYS A 123 -1.92 -4.89 -2.58
C LYS A 123 -2.54 -5.31 -1.24
N PRO A 124 -3.80 -5.73 -1.20
CA PRO A 124 -4.39 -6.23 0.03
C PRO A 124 -3.59 -7.43 0.53
N SER A 125 -3.31 -7.47 1.81
CA SER A 125 -2.70 -8.63 2.46
C SER A 125 -3.68 -9.81 2.46
N TRP A 126 -3.16 -11.03 2.63
CA TRP A 126 -4.02 -12.21 2.79
C TRP A 126 -5.01 -12.06 3.95
N LEU A 127 -4.59 -11.39 5.03
CA LEU A 127 -5.50 -11.08 6.14
C LEU A 127 -6.64 -10.15 5.72
N GLN A 128 -6.35 -9.10 4.97
CA GLN A 128 -7.38 -8.16 4.50
C GLN A 128 -8.37 -8.83 3.53
N LEU A 129 -7.87 -9.68 2.63
CA LEU A 129 -8.71 -10.47 1.75
C LEU A 129 -9.60 -11.42 2.55
N LEU A 130 -9.03 -12.12 3.55
CA LEU A 130 -9.78 -13.05 4.39
C LEU A 130 -10.82 -12.34 5.26
N LEU A 131 -10.51 -11.15 5.77
CA LEU A 131 -11.49 -10.34 6.50
C LEU A 131 -12.63 -9.86 5.60
N ALA A 132 -12.36 -9.56 4.33
CA ALA A 132 -13.42 -9.22 3.38
C ALA A 132 -14.35 -10.41 3.10
N GLU A 133 -13.81 -11.63 2.97
CA GLU A 133 -14.62 -12.86 2.86
C GLU A 133 -15.44 -13.10 4.13
N ALA A 134 -14.84 -12.92 5.31
CA ALA A 134 -15.55 -13.05 6.57
C ALA A 134 -16.68 -12.01 6.69
N GLN A 135 -16.48 -10.76 6.25
CA GLN A 135 -17.53 -9.74 6.25
C GLN A 135 -18.72 -10.15 5.38
N VAL A 136 -18.47 -10.76 4.22
CA VAL A 136 -19.54 -11.30 3.36
C VAL A 136 -20.25 -12.48 4.05
N ALA A 137 -19.50 -13.42 4.62
CA ALA A 137 -20.07 -14.58 5.28
C ALA A 137 -20.96 -14.19 6.49
N PHE A 138 -20.60 -13.17 7.23
CA PHE A 138 -21.37 -12.66 8.36
C PHE A 138 -22.54 -11.73 7.97
N THR A 139 -22.80 -11.49 6.70
CA THR A 139 -23.97 -10.72 6.27
C THR A 139 -25.27 -11.44 6.68
N ASP A 140 -25.27 -12.77 6.57
CA ASP A 140 -26.48 -13.58 6.76
C ASP A 140 -26.47 -14.40 8.06
N CYS A 141 -25.38 -14.37 8.82
CA CYS A 141 -25.28 -15.15 10.05
C CYS A 141 -24.51 -14.42 11.16
N LYS A 142 -24.82 -14.73 12.43
CA LYS A 142 -24.11 -14.19 13.60
C LYS A 142 -22.89 -15.04 13.98
N ASP A 143 -22.98 -16.34 13.74
CA ASP A 143 -21.96 -17.32 14.07
C ASP A 143 -21.71 -18.22 12.85
N ILE A 144 -20.44 -18.57 12.62
CA ILE A 144 -20.07 -19.49 11.56
C ILE A 144 -19.05 -20.50 12.08
N THR A 145 -19.19 -21.78 11.72
CA THR A 145 -18.21 -22.79 12.11
C THR A 145 -16.93 -22.66 11.27
N SER A 146 -15.81 -23.13 11.80
CA SER A 146 -14.53 -23.12 11.06
C SER A 146 -14.61 -23.93 9.77
N GLU A 147 -15.39 -24.98 9.77
CA GLU A 147 -15.60 -25.84 8.60
C GLU A 147 -16.47 -25.14 7.54
N ASP A 148 -17.59 -24.55 7.95
CA ASP A 148 -18.49 -23.86 7.01
C ASP A 148 -17.83 -22.64 6.38
N PHE A 149 -17.09 -21.85 7.19
CA PHE A 149 -16.33 -20.74 6.66
C PHE A 149 -15.22 -21.20 5.69
N TRP A 150 -14.48 -22.24 6.03
CA TRP A 150 -13.47 -22.79 5.14
C TRP A 150 -14.10 -23.26 3.83
N LYS A 151 -15.21 -24.01 3.90
CA LYS A 151 -15.95 -24.45 2.70
C LYS A 151 -16.42 -23.27 1.87
N SER A 152 -16.98 -22.22 2.46
CA SER A 152 -17.51 -21.06 1.74
C SER A 152 -16.46 -20.35 0.87
N ILE A 153 -15.21 -20.31 1.31
CA ILE A 153 -14.12 -19.66 0.57
C ILE A 153 -13.34 -20.60 -0.36
N THR A 154 -13.47 -21.92 -0.18
CA THR A 154 -12.72 -22.92 -0.97
C THR A 154 -13.58 -23.74 -1.94
N THR A 155 -14.90 -23.60 -1.93
CA THR A 155 -15.79 -24.39 -2.81
C THR A 155 -15.63 -23.99 -4.28
N ASP A 156 -15.38 -22.71 -4.58
CA ASP A 156 -15.14 -22.27 -5.95
C ASP A 156 -13.72 -22.68 -6.38
N PRO A 157 -13.56 -23.51 -7.43
CA PRO A 157 -12.25 -23.89 -7.96
C PRO A 157 -11.39 -22.72 -8.42
N LEU A 158 -12.01 -21.58 -8.77
CA LEU A 158 -11.33 -20.36 -9.20
C LEU A 158 -11.01 -19.43 -8.03
N SER A 159 -11.31 -19.84 -6.81
CA SER A 159 -11.00 -19.05 -5.60
C SER A 159 -9.50 -18.91 -5.42
N ILE A 160 -9.06 -17.69 -5.08
CA ILE A 160 -7.65 -17.41 -4.72
C ILE A 160 -7.17 -18.27 -3.55
N TRP A 161 -8.09 -18.76 -2.72
CA TRP A 161 -7.82 -19.60 -1.56
C TRP A 161 -7.44 -21.03 -1.92
N GLN A 162 -7.71 -21.49 -3.15
CA GLN A 162 -7.27 -22.77 -3.67
C GLN A 162 -5.75 -22.80 -3.94
N GLU A 163 -5.16 -21.66 -4.25
CA GLU A 163 -3.73 -21.52 -4.55
C GLU A 163 -2.93 -20.88 -3.40
N TYR A 164 -3.51 -20.73 -2.22
CA TYR A 164 -2.90 -20.04 -1.09
C TYR A 164 -1.51 -20.59 -0.73
N ASN A 165 -1.32 -21.88 -0.80
CA ASN A 165 -0.06 -22.56 -0.52
C ASN A 165 0.86 -22.63 -1.77
N ARG A 166 0.94 -21.57 -2.56
CA ARG A 166 1.79 -21.48 -3.78
C ARG A 166 1.52 -22.61 -4.80
N GLY A 167 0.24 -22.93 -5.02
CA GLY A 167 -0.17 -23.96 -5.96
C GLY A 167 -0.09 -25.39 -5.41
N THR A 168 0.33 -25.60 -4.15
CA THR A 168 0.37 -26.93 -3.52
C THR A 168 -0.92 -27.32 -2.80
N GLY A 169 -1.92 -26.41 -2.76
CA GLY A 169 -3.23 -26.70 -2.17
C GLY A 169 -3.93 -25.50 -1.58
N ALA A 170 -5.18 -25.70 -1.22
CA ALA A 170 -6.04 -24.70 -0.62
C ALA A 170 -5.57 -24.28 0.78
N ILE A 171 -6.01 -23.10 1.21
CA ILE A 171 -5.83 -22.64 2.59
C ILE A 171 -6.47 -23.64 3.57
N THR A 172 -5.80 -23.91 4.69
CA THR A 172 -6.31 -24.79 5.73
C THR A 172 -7.05 -24.01 6.83
N GLN A 173 -7.94 -24.65 7.56
CA GLN A 173 -8.61 -24.05 8.73
C GLN A 173 -7.62 -23.52 9.79
N ARG A 174 -6.46 -24.19 9.94
CA ARG A 174 -5.41 -23.74 10.86
C ARG A 174 -4.77 -22.43 10.38
N GLN A 175 -4.51 -22.30 9.08
CA GLN A 175 -3.97 -21.06 8.49
C GLN A 175 -4.97 -19.91 8.58
N ILE A 176 -6.27 -20.16 8.38
CA ILE A 176 -7.34 -19.19 8.60
C ILE A 176 -7.31 -18.69 10.06
N ALA A 177 -7.28 -19.60 11.02
CA ALA A 177 -7.24 -19.25 12.43
C ALA A 177 -5.95 -18.47 12.78
N HIS A 178 -4.82 -18.79 12.15
CA HIS A 178 -3.57 -18.04 12.31
C HIS A 178 -3.66 -16.63 11.72
N LEU A 179 -4.28 -16.46 10.55
CA LEU A 179 -4.49 -15.12 9.97
C LEU A 179 -5.38 -14.26 10.87
N PHE A 180 -6.49 -14.79 11.36
CA PHE A 180 -7.39 -14.06 12.26
C PHE A 180 -6.75 -13.74 13.62
N SER A 181 -5.87 -14.59 14.13
CA SER A 181 -5.16 -14.32 15.39
C SER A 181 -4.24 -13.09 15.31
N GLN A 182 -3.83 -12.65 14.11
CA GLN A 182 -3.06 -11.42 13.91
C GLN A 182 -3.85 -10.13 14.24
N VAL A 183 -5.18 -10.25 14.37
CA VAL A 183 -6.09 -9.17 14.74
C VAL A 183 -6.91 -9.55 15.99
N ASP A 184 -6.35 -10.38 16.84
CA ASP A 184 -6.90 -10.82 18.12
C ASP A 184 -8.25 -11.54 18.02
N VAL A 185 -8.57 -12.13 16.86
CA VAL A 185 -9.77 -12.94 16.66
C VAL A 185 -9.42 -14.42 16.76
N TYR A 186 -9.95 -15.08 17.79
CA TYR A 186 -9.67 -16.48 18.09
C TYR A 186 -10.94 -17.34 17.94
N PRO A 187 -10.81 -18.59 17.45
CA PRO A 187 -11.95 -19.48 17.33
C PRO A 187 -12.50 -19.88 18.71
N ARG A 188 -13.82 -19.90 18.82
CA ARG A 188 -14.54 -20.32 20.02
C ARG A 188 -15.60 -21.37 19.70
N ARG A 189 -16.35 -21.81 20.71
CA ARG A 189 -17.50 -22.70 20.52
C ARG A 189 -18.71 -21.88 20.11
N VAL A 190 -19.29 -22.16 18.94
CA VAL A 190 -20.41 -21.44 18.33
C VAL A 190 -21.58 -22.38 18.01
N GLY A 191 -22.77 -21.81 17.91
CA GLY A 191 -24.00 -22.51 17.58
C GLY A 191 -24.47 -23.52 18.64
N ALA A 192 -25.64 -24.14 18.41
CA ALA A 192 -26.25 -25.09 19.33
C ALA A 192 -25.38 -26.35 19.54
N ARG A 193 -24.64 -26.78 18.51
CA ARG A 193 -23.75 -27.96 18.59
C ARG A 193 -22.37 -27.64 19.20
N ARG A 194 -22.14 -26.41 19.65
CA ARG A 194 -20.87 -25.95 20.25
C ARG A 194 -19.62 -26.32 19.42
N LEU A 195 -19.72 -26.22 18.12
CA LEU A 195 -18.60 -26.48 17.20
C LEU A 195 -17.60 -25.33 17.24
N ARG A 196 -16.36 -25.60 16.80
CA ARG A 196 -15.32 -24.57 16.71
C ARG A 196 -15.65 -23.61 15.57
N GLY A 197 -15.60 -22.30 15.84
CA GLY A 197 -15.95 -21.29 14.84
C GLY A 197 -15.72 -19.87 15.35
N TRP A 198 -16.35 -18.91 14.71
CA TRP A 198 -16.23 -17.48 15.02
C TRP A 198 -17.60 -16.83 15.12
N CYS A 199 -17.64 -15.70 15.83
CA CYS A 199 -18.84 -14.88 16.00
C CYS A 199 -18.60 -13.50 15.36
N ALA A 200 -19.58 -12.98 14.61
CA ALA A 200 -19.52 -11.68 13.92
C ALA A 200 -19.07 -10.51 14.81
N LYS A 201 -19.48 -10.51 16.07
CA LYS A 201 -19.14 -9.45 17.05
C LYS A 201 -17.64 -9.29 17.29
N ASP A 202 -16.87 -10.39 17.12
CA ASP A 202 -15.42 -10.37 17.34
C ASP A 202 -14.67 -9.69 16.19
N PHE A 203 -15.36 -9.51 15.07
CA PHE A 203 -14.79 -8.88 13.85
C PHE A 203 -15.15 -7.40 13.70
N THR A 204 -15.95 -6.81 14.59
CA THR A 204 -16.40 -5.41 14.46
C THR A 204 -15.24 -4.44 14.31
N ASP A 205 -14.25 -4.49 15.20
CA ASP A 205 -13.06 -3.65 15.13
C ASP A 205 -12.13 -4.04 13.97
N PRO A 206 -11.81 -5.33 13.73
CA PRO A 206 -11.05 -5.75 12.54
C PRO A 206 -11.66 -5.30 11.21
N PHE A 207 -12.98 -5.38 11.05
CA PHE A 207 -13.62 -4.92 9.81
C PHE A 207 -13.48 -3.40 9.64
N ALA A 208 -13.66 -2.62 10.69
CA ALA A 208 -13.52 -1.18 10.64
C ALA A 208 -12.10 -0.72 10.31
N ARG A 209 -11.07 -1.44 10.78
CA ARG A 209 -9.65 -1.07 10.62
C ARG A 209 -9.02 -1.60 9.33
N TYR A 210 -9.33 -2.83 8.95
CA TYR A 210 -8.55 -3.57 7.97
C TYR A 210 -9.28 -3.84 6.66
N VAL A 211 -10.63 -3.82 6.66
CA VAL A 211 -11.37 -3.98 5.41
C VAL A 211 -11.51 -2.61 4.76
N PRO A 212 -10.89 -2.37 3.59
CA PRO A 212 -11.01 -1.09 2.91
C PRO A 212 -12.47 -0.76 2.59
N HIS A 213 -12.87 0.46 2.84
CA HIS A 213 -14.18 0.97 2.41
C HIS A 213 -14.26 1.19 0.88
N ASP A 214 -13.20 0.85 0.14
CA ASP A 214 -13.14 1.00 -1.32
C ASP A 214 -14.01 -0.07 -2.01
N PRO A 215 -15.08 0.33 -2.73
CA PRO A 215 -15.97 -0.59 -3.42
C PRO A 215 -15.28 -1.45 -4.49
N LEU A 216 -14.09 -1.06 -4.96
CA LEU A 216 -13.35 -1.81 -5.98
C LEU A 216 -12.72 -3.10 -5.45
N ILE A 217 -12.43 -3.20 -4.15
CA ILE A 217 -11.91 -4.44 -3.54
C ILE A 217 -13.05 -5.44 -3.33
N ARG A 218 -14.28 -4.96 -3.08
CA ARG A 218 -15.48 -5.79 -3.04
C ARG A 218 -15.85 -6.41 -4.40
N SER A 219 -15.41 -5.81 -5.51
CA SER A 219 -15.75 -6.29 -6.86
C SER A 219 -14.77 -7.33 -7.41
N SER A 220 -13.56 -7.46 -6.88
CA SER A 220 -12.59 -8.45 -7.34
C SER A 220 -12.97 -9.87 -6.94
N SER A 221 -13.70 -10.06 -5.84
CA SER A 221 -14.30 -11.34 -5.44
C SER A 221 -15.60 -11.66 -6.20
N ARG A 222 -16.27 -10.65 -6.80
CA ARG A 222 -17.55 -10.82 -7.53
C ARG A 222 -17.44 -10.87 -9.07
N LYS A 223 -16.29 -10.51 -9.65
CA LYS A 223 -16.13 -10.41 -11.12
C LYS A 223 -15.76 -11.71 -11.83
N ARG A 224 -15.92 -12.85 -11.19
CA ARG A 224 -15.80 -14.16 -11.86
C ARG A 224 -17.07 -14.99 -11.61
N ARG A 225 -18.19 -14.43 -12.02
CA ARG A 225 -19.38 -15.20 -12.39
C ARG A 225 -19.57 -15.12 -13.89
#